data_5353feb97dab04ed703b14f4a628cb81
#
_entry.id   5353feb97dab04ed703b14f4a628cb81
#
_cell.length_a   1.000
_cell.length_b   1.000
_cell.length_c   1.000
_cell.angle_alpha   90.00
_cell.angle_beta   90.00
_cell.angle_gamma   90.00
#
_symmetry.space_group_name_H-M   'P 1'
#
loop_
_entity.id
_entity.type
_entity.pdbx_description
1 polymer ?
#
loop_
_entity_poly.entity_id
_entity_poly.type
_entity_poly.pdbx_seq_one_letter_code
_entity_poly.pdbx_strand_id
1 'polypeptide(L)'
;MRGNAGMQKRILIINTGGTLSSVKGCNGLVPGMSSGDMLEELRMVSRNLELEAEDFCSLDSSNIGPEDWTGLAKLIAKRSYDYDGIVVIHGTDTLAYTSAMLSFMLQNISIPVVVTGSQLSIANPVADALENCRCGIHMAASGYPGVFVAFNRKVILGCRASKVRTMSFDAFESINYPYVGEISSLGLRVFEKNLVEKKGIFKPQTEYSDQVALLKLYPGISPEILDMYYEKGYRAVYIEGFGLGGMPFVKNDFTGKVGEVIDRGMLVLAGSQCLYEGSNLSVYETGRLALEKGVIQVYDMTTEAAMTKLMWVLGQTDNLREMKEYFSMNIAGEVNIG
;
A
#
# COMPACT_ATOMS: atom_id res chain seq x y z
N MET A 1 18.68 -43.54 -7.45
CA MET A 1 17.66 -42.52 -7.14
C MET A 1 17.79 -41.41 -8.17
N ARG A 2 16.90 -41.34 -9.14
CA ARG A 2 16.89 -40.24 -10.13
C ARG A 2 16.25 -39.07 -9.42
N GLY A 3 17.06 -38.01 -9.11
CA GLY A 3 16.56 -36.79 -8.55
C GLY A 3 15.58 -36.14 -9.54
N ASN A 4 14.39 -35.84 -9.08
CA ASN A 4 13.46 -34.95 -9.75
C ASN A 4 14.18 -33.61 -9.89
N ALA A 5 14.62 -33.27 -11.10
CA ALA A 5 15.01 -31.91 -11.44
C ALA A 5 13.71 -31.08 -11.36
N GLY A 6 13.44 -30.51 -10.19
CA GLY A 6 12.29 -29.64 -9.99
C GLY A 6 12.38 -28.50 -10.99
N MET A 7 11.30 -28.21 -11.71
CA MET A 7 11.23 -27.04 -12.60
C MET A 7 11.67 -25.81 -11.81
N GLN A 8 12.55 -25.05 -12.40
CA GLN A 8 13.05 -23.81 -11.83
C GLN A 8 11.87 -22.84 -11.72
N LYS A 9 11.70 -22.18 -10.56
CA LYS A 9 10.60 -21.20 -10.38
C LYS A 9 10.81 -20.00 -11.27
N ARG A 10 9.74 -19.55 -11.91
CA ARG A 10 9.72 -18.40 -12.82
C ARG A 10 9.22 -17.17 -12.09
N ILE A 11 10.03 -16.13 -12.05
CA ILE A 11 9.71 -14.86 -11.39
C ILE A 11 9.71 -13.74 -12.42
N LEU A 12 8.61 -13.00 -12.52
CA LEU A 12 8.50 -11.81 -13.33
C LEU A 12 8.90 -10.58 -12.52
N ILE A 13 9.75 -9.74 -13.10
CA ILE A 13 10.10 -8.42 -12.55
C ILE A 13 9.41 -7.37 -13.40
N ILE A 14 8.51 -6.60 -12.80
CA ILE A 14 7.81 -5.49 -13.46
C ILE A 14 8.49 -4.20 -13.00
N ASN A 15 9.05 -3.44 -13.96
CA ASN A 15 9.67 -2.15 -13.69
C ASN A 15 8.66 -1.02 -13.89
N THR A 16 8.51 -0.15 -12.89
CA THR A 16 7.68 1.06 -12.97
C THR A 16 8.52 2.35 -12.95
N GLY A 17 9.85 2.25 -12.90
CA GLY A 17 10.77 3.37 -12.76
C GLY A 17 11.28 3.55 -11.33
N GLY A 18 11.37 4.78 -10.88
CA GLY A 18 11.85 5.15 -9.54
C GLY A 18 13.38 5.19 -9.41
N THR A 19 13.86 5.41 -8.18
CA THR A 19 15.30 5.66 -7.88
C THR A 19 16.18 4.46 -8.22
N LEU A 20 15.69 3.24 -8.06
CA LEU A 20 16.46 2.03 -8.34
C LEU A 20 16.97 2.00 -9.76
N SER A 21 16.12 2.30 -10.73
CA SER A 21 16.44 2.37 -12.16
C SER A 21 16.94 3.74 -12.62
N SER A 22 17.19 4.69 -11.71
CA SER A 22 17.56 6.06 -12.06
C SER A 22 19.03 6.18 -12.46
N VAL A 23 19.27 7.03 -13.46
CA VAL A 23 20.60 7.46 -13.90
C VAL A 23 20.77 8.96 -13.67
N LYS A 24 22.04 9.44 -13.67
CA LYS A 24 22.34 10.85 -13.46
C LYS A 24 21.97 11.66 -14.70
N GLY A 25 20.92 12.48 -14.61
CA GLY A 25 20.51 13.42 -15.65
C GLY A 25 21.04 14.83 -15.41
N CYS A 26 20.73 15.76 -16.33
CA CYS A 26 21.20 17.16 -16.26
C CYS A 26 20.61 17.92 -15.05
N ASN A 27 19.40 17.60 -14.62
CA ASN A 27 18.65 18.28 -13.54
C ASN A 27 18.42 17.40 -12.31
N GLY A 28 19.19 16.31 -12.13
CA GLY A 28 19.03 15.36 -11.03
C GLY A 28 18.96 13.92 -11.50
N LEU A 29 18.52 13.02 -10.64
CA LEU A 29 18.29 11.62 -11.01
C LEU A 29 17.02 11.51 -11.86
N VAL A 30 17.09 10.78 -12.95
CA VAL A 30 15.95 10.47 -13.83
C VAL A 30 15.86 8.97 -14.06
N PRO A 31 14.68 8.36 -14.19
CA PRO A 31 14.55 6.97 -14.59
C PRO A 31 15.27 6.74 -15.93
N GLY A 32 16.10 5.68 -16.05
CA GLY A 32 16.90 5.51 -17.24
C GLY A 32 17.54 4.14 -17.45
N MET A 33 17.47 3.25 -16.45
CA MET A 33 17.92 1.86 -16.61
C MET A 33 16.77 1.02 -17.16
N SER A 34 17.02 0.26 -18.23
CA SER A 34 16.02 -0.68 -18.76
C SER A 34 15.86 -1.90 -17.86
N SER A 35 14.72 -2.58 -18.00
CA SER A 35 14.49 -3.87 -17.32
C SER A 35 15.55 -4.92 -17.71
N GLY A 36 16.09 -4.86 -18.93
CA GLY A 36 17.15 -5.76 -19.39
C GLY A 36 18.47 -5.59 -18.64
N ASP A 37 18.94 -4.35 -18.47
CA ASP A 37 20.16 -4.04 -17.73
C ASP A 37 20.04 -4.44 -16.26
N MET A 38 18.88 -4.16 -15.65
CA MET A 38 18.57 -4.55 -14.28
C MET A 38 18.58 -6.07 -14.11
N LEU A 39 18.06 -6.80 -15.10
CA LEU A 39 17.97 -8.26 -15.06
C LEU A 39 19.35 -8.93 -14.98
N GLU A 40 20.37 -8.39 -15.67
CA GLU A 40 21.73 -8.91 -15.61
C GLU A 40 22.29 -8.85 -14.19
N GLU A 41 22.12 -7.74 -13.50
CA GLU A 41 22.55 -7.57 -12.10
C GLU A 41 21.79 -8.54 -11.16
N LEU A 42 20.48 -8.70 -11.36
CA LEU A 42 19.65 -9.55 -10.52
C LEU A 42 19.88 -11.05 -10.74
N ARG A 43 20.27 -11.48 -11.94
CA ARG A 43 20.64 -12.89 -12.22
C ARG A 43 21.82 -13.35 -11.37
N MET A 44 22.77 -12.47 -11.09
CA MET A 44 23.92 -12.82 -10.23
C MET A 44 23.52 -13.17 -8.80
N VAL A 45 22.42 -12.62 -8.30
CA VAL A 45 21.92 -12.81 -6.92
C VAL A 45 20.84 -13.89 -6.80
N SER A 46 20.40 -14.50 -7.92
CA SER A 46 19.26 -15.42 -7.97
C SER A 46 19.46 -16.60 -8.94
N ARG A 47 20.66 -17.22 -8.90
CA ARG A 47 21.11 -18.25 -9.87
C ARG A 47 20.21 -19.47 -10.06
N ASN A 48 19.33 -19.76 -9.09
CA ASN A 48 18.45 -20.94 -9.10
C ASN A 48 17.02 -20.61 -9.54
N LEU A 49 16.78 -19.39 -10.04
CA LEU A 49 15.48 -18.92 -10.48
C LEU A 49 15.55 -18.50 -11.95
N GLU A 50 14.45 -18.67 -12.66
CA GLU A 50 14.27 -18.12 -13.99
C GLU A 50 13.67 -16.72 -13.83
N LEU A 51 14.42 -15.69 -14.18
CA LEU A 51 14.01 -14.29 -14.07
C LEU A 51 13.70 -13.75 -15.46
N GLU A 52 12.51 -13.17 -15.58
CA GLU A 52 12.09 -12.37 -16.73
C GLU A 52 11.76 -10.96 -16.27
N ALA A 53 11.85 -9.97 -17.16
CA ALA A 53 11.54 -8.58 -16.83
C ALA A 53 10.67 -7.93 -17.90
N GLU A 54 9.78 -7.03 -17.45
CA GLU A 54 8.84 -6.29 -18.29
C GLU A 54 8.76 -4.85 -17.78
N ASP A 55 8.89 -3.87 -18.68
CA ASP A 55 8.71 -2.47 -18.36
C ASP A 55 7.20 -2.12 -18.43
N PHE A 56 6.63 -1.67 -17.33
CA PHE A 56 5.26 -1.15 -17.26
C PHE A 56 5.22 0.34 -17.58
N CYS A 57 6.05 1.12 -16.89
CA CYS A 57 6.26 2.55 -17.13
C CYS A 57 7.64 2.96 -16.64
N SER A 58 8.02 4.22 -16.85
CA SER A 58 9.28 4.79 -16.37
C SER A 58 9.00 6.13 -15.71
N LEU A 59 8.37 6.10 -14.52
CA LEU A 59 7.95 7.29 -13.79
C LEU A 59 8.71 7.45 -12.47
N ASP A 60 8.88 8.70 -12.06
CA ASP A 60 9.08 8.99 -10.65
C ASP A 60 7.79 8.65 -9.91
N SER A 61 7.89 7.99 -8.75
CA SER A 61 6.69 7.49 -8.04
C SER A 61 5.74 8.59 -7.57
N SER A 62 6.19 9.83 -7.44
CA SER A 62 5.32 10.97 -7.15
C SER A 62 4.30 11.26 -8.27
N ASN A 63 4.54 10.71 -9.47
CA ASN A 63 3.64 10.82 -10.62
C ASN A 63 2.77 9.57 -10.86
N ILE A 64 2.94 8.53 -10.05
CA ILE A 64 2.10 7.32 -10.13
C ILE A 64 0.76 7.60 -9.44
N GLY A 65 -0.32 7.36 -10.17
CA GLY A 65 -1.68 7.60 -9.72
C GLY A 65 -2.61 6.39 -9.85
N PRO A 66 -3.92 6.58 -9.59
CA PRO A 66 -4.90 5.50 -9.58
C PRO A 66 -5.06 4.77 -10.93
N GLU A 67 -4.88 5.45 -12.05
CA GLU A 67 -4.91 4.84 -13.38
C GLU A 67 -3.76 3.85 -13.57
N ASP A 68 -2.55 4.21 -13.08
CA ASP A 68 -1.39 3.34 -13.12
C ASP A 68 -1.59 2.10 -12.24
N TRP A 69 -2.19 2.25 -11.05
CA TRP A 69 -2.53 1.12 -10.19
C TRP A 69 -3.48 0.14 -10.85
N THR A 70 -4.51 0.66 -11.55
CA THR A 70 -5.45 -0.16 -12.34
C THR A 70 -4.72 -0.91 -13.47
N GLY A 71 -3.88 -0.23 -14.22
CA GLY A 71 -3.07 -0.84 -15.29
C GLY A 71 -2.14 -1.92 -14.75
N LEU A 72 -1.43 -1.62 -13.67
CA LEU A 72 -0.50 -2.53 -13.00
C LEU A 72 -1.22 -3.76 -12.42
N ALA A 73 -2.36 -3.57 -11.75
CA ALA A 73 -3.16 -4.68 -11.22
C ALA A 73 -3.67 -5.61 -12.34
N LYS A 74 -4.14 -5.07 -13.47
CA LYS A 74 -4.55 -5.85 -14.64
C LYS A 74 -3.39 -6.63 -15.26
N LEU A 75 -2.20 -6.02 -15.35
CA LEU A 75 -1.00 -6.70 -15.82
C LEU A 75 -0.60 -7.83 -14.89
N ILE A 76 -0.51 -7.58 -13.59
CA ILE A 76 -0.20 -8.59 -12.56
C ILE A 76 -1.20 -9.74 -12.61
N ALA A 77 -2.49 -9.44 -12.66
CA ALA A 77 -3.54 -10.46 -12.74
C ALA A 77 -3.38 -11.36 -13.98
N LYS A 78 -3.09 -10.77 -15.14
CA LYS A 78 -2.83 -11.52 -16.38
C LYS A 78 -1.59 -12.41 -16.26
N ARG A 79 -0.48 -11.87 -15.73
CA ARG A 79 0.79 -12.59 -15.60
C ARG A 79 0.81 -13.63 -14.47
N SER A 80 -0.08 -13.53 -13.50
CA SER A 80 -0.14 -14.45 -12.36
C SER A 80 -0.41 -15.91 -12.73
N TYR A 81 -0.84 -16.19 -13.96
CA TYR A 81 -1.03 -17.55 -14.47
C TYR A 81 0.24 -18.16 -15.08
N ASP A 82 1.22 -17.33 -15.41
CA ASP A 82 2.43 -17.74 -16.13
C ASP A 82 3.66 -17.83 -15.22
N TYR A 83 3.62 -17.22 -14.02
CA TYR A 83 4.75 -17.09 -13.12
C TYR A 83 4.42 -17.57 -11.71
N ASP A 84 5.46 -18.05 -11.00
CA ASP A 84 5.36 -18.48 -9.60
C ASP A 84 5.34 -17.31 -8.61
N GLY A 85 5.74 -16.12 -9.04
CA GLY A 85 5.73 -14.88 -8.26
C GLY A 85 6.08 -13.68 -9.11
N ILE A 86 5.72 -12.49 -8.61
CA ILE A 86 5.96 -11.22 -9.29
C ILE A 86 6.66 -10.25 -8.34
N VAL A 87 7.69 -9.57 -8.83
CA VAL A 87 8.34 -8.45 -8.13
C VAL A 87 8.04 -7.16 -8.90
N VAL A 88 7.54 -6.14 -8.21
CA VAL A 88 7.32 -4.81 -8.77
C VAL A 88 8.42 -3.88 -8.25
N ILE A 89 9.26 -3.37 -9.14
CA ILE A 89 10.24 -2.33 -8.84
C ILE A 89 9.54 -0.99 -8.90
N HIS A 90 9.58 -0.24 -7.81
CA HIS A 90 8.81 0.99 -7.63
C HIS A 90 9.64 2.09 -6.96
N GLY A 91 9.36 3.34 -7.25
CA GLY A 91 9.93 4.46 -6.49
C GLY A 91 9.39 4.52 -5.07
N THR A 92 10.22 4.92 -4.11
CA THR A 92 9.90 4.75 -2.68
C THR A 92 8.83 5.68 -2.15
N ASP A 93 8.55 6.84 -2.79
CA ASP A 93 7.67 7.87 -2.21
C ASP A 93 6.20 7.46 -2.13
N THR A 94 5.70 6.74 -3.14
CA THR A 94 4.31 6.25 -3.15
C THR A 94 4.21 4.73 -3.16
N LEU A 95 5.31 4.02 -2.89
CA LEU A 95 5.34 2.55 -2.83
C LEU A 95 4.30 1.98 -1.88
N ALA A 96 4.12 2.58 -0.70
CA ALA A 96 3.15 2.14 0.31
C ALA A 96 1.70 2.30 -0.17
N TYR A 97 1.38 3.36 -0.90
CA TYR A 97 0.06 3.53 -1.52
C TYR A 97 -0.17 2.48 -2.61
N THR A 98 0.80 2.28 -3.49
CA THR A 98 0.71 1.26 -4.55
C THR A 98 0.53 -0.14 -3.97
N SER A 99 1.32 -0.53 -2.98
CA SER A 99 1.21 -1.86 -2.36
C SER A 99 -0.11 -2.05 -1.62
N ALA A 100 -0.63 -1.01 -0.95
CA ALA A 100 -1.93 -1.04 -0.29
C ALA A 100 -3.07 -1.17 -1.31
N MET A 101 -3.07 -0.37 -2.39
CA MET A 101 -4.08 -0.48 -3.44
C MET A 101 -4.05 -1.84 -4.14
N LEU A 102 -2.88 -2.37 -4.47
CA LEU A 102 -2.75 -3.71 -5.04
C LEU A 102 -3.28 -4.79 -4.09
N SER A 103 -3.15 -4.61 -2.76
CA SER A 103 -3.71 -5.53 -1.77
C SER A 103 -5.25 -5.60 -1.86
N PHE A 104 -5.92 -4.50 -2.15
CA PHE A 104 -7.37 -4.45 -2.34
C PHE A 104 -7.81 -4.90 -3.74
N MET A 105 -7.08 -4.54 -4.79
CA MET A 105 -7.42 -4.91 -6.16
C MET A 105 -7.16 -6.37 -6.48
N LEU A 106 -6.16 -7.01 -5.84
CA LEU A 106 -5.69 -8.37 -6.12
C LEU A 106 -6.05 -9.35 -4.99
N GLN A 107 -7.18 -9.16 -4.32
CA GLN A 107 -7.63 -10.06 -3.26
C GLN A 107 -7.62 -11.52 -3.71
N ASN A 108 -7.13 -12.40 -2.84
CA ASN A 108 -7.03 -13.85 -3.11
C ASN A 108 -6.09 -14.24 -4.26
N ILE A 109 -5.19 -13.38 -4.73
CA ILE A 109 -4.20 -13.74 -5.74
C ILE A 109 -3.44 -15.01 -5.33
N SER A 110 -3.14 -15.89 -6.31
CA SER A 110 -2.61 -17.23 -6.01
C SER A 110 -1.09 -17.29 -5.83
N ILE A 111 -0.39 -16.22 -6.17
CA ILE A 111 1.06 -16.12 -6.10
C ILE A 111 1.48 -14.93 -5.22
N PRO A 112 2.72 -14.88 -4.73
CA PRO A 112 3.25 -13.68 -4.09
C PRO A 112 3.46 -12.56 -5.12
N VAL A 113 3.03 -11.35 -4.76
CA VAL A 113 3.34 -10.10 -5.45
C VAL A 113 4.11 -9.21 -4.49
N VAL A 114 5.33 -8.86 -4.81
CA VAL A 114 6.24 -8.17 -3.89
C VAL A 114 6.66 -6.82 -4.49
N VAL A 115 6.26 -5.74 -3.83
CA VAL A 115 6.68 -4.38 -4.21
C VAL A 115 7.98 -4.05 -3.48
N THR A 116 8.96 -3.54 -4.21
CA THR A 116 10.25 -3.13 -3.65
C THR A 116 10.80 -1.92 -4.39
N GLY A 117 11.88 -1.35 -3.89
CA GLY A 117 12.57 -0.20 -4.46
C GLY A 117 13.87 0.05 -3.74
N SER A 118 14.47 1.22 -3.94
CA SER A 118 15.69 1.60 -3.21
C SER A 118 15.76 3.09 -2.95
N GLN A 119 16.52 3.46 -1.91
CA GLN A 119 16.86 4.85 -1.61
C GLN A 119 17.94 5.39 -2.53
N LEU A 120 18.82 4.51 -3.02
CA LEU A 120 19.88 4.87 -3.95
C LEU A 120 19.78 4.05 -5.24
N SER A 121 20.22 4.65 -6.36
CA SER A 121 20.31 3.95 -7.64
C SER A 121 21.23 2.73 -7.56
N ILE A 122 20.87 1.67 -8.26
CA ILE A 122 21.67 0.42 -8.33
C ILE A 122 23.12 0.65 -8.78
N ALA A 123 23.37 1.72 -9.52
CA ALA A 123 24.72 2.11 -9.96
C ALA A 123 25.58 2.69 -8.80
N ASN A 124 25.00 3.01 -7.66
CA ASN A 124 25.75 3.51 -6.51
C ASN A 124 26.38 2.34 -5.74
N PRO A 125 27.72 2.35 -5.46
CA PRO A 125 28.40 1.24 -4.80
C PRO A 125 27.88 0.86 -3.41
N VAL A 126 27.19 1.79 -2.71
CA VAL A 126 26.60 1.56 -1.38
C VAL A 126 25.07 1.46 -1.43
N ALA A 127 24.50 1.22 -2.62
CA ALA A 127 23.05 1.16 -2.77
C ALA A 127 22.42 -0.03 -2.05
N ASP A 128 21.23 0.18 -1.52
CA ASP A 128 20.36 -0.83 -0.94
C ASP A 128 19.59 -1.64 -2.01
N ALA A 129 19.72 -1.27 -3.27
CA ALA A 129 18.94 -1.77 -4.41
C ALA A 129 19.02 -3.31 -4.57
N LEU A 130 20.23 -3.87 -4.68
CA LEU A 130 20.42 -5.32 -4.86
C LEU A 130 19.93 -6.14 -3.68
N GLU A 131 20.06 -5.60 -2.46
CA GLU A 131 19.60 -6.28 -1.26
C GLU A 131 18.06 -6.30 -1.18
N ASN A 132 17.43 -5.17 -1.46
CA ASN A 132 15.97 -5.06 -1.49
C ASN A 132 15.37 -5.93 -2.59
N CYS A 133 15.96 -5.93 -3.81
CA CYS A 133 15.56 -6.81 -4.89
C CYS A 133 15.72 -8.28 -4.54
N ARG A 134 16.86 -8.67 -3.92
CA ARG A 134 17.09 -10.05 -3.46
C ARG A 134 15.99 -10.47 -2.46
N CYS A 135 15.68 -9.60 -1.49
CA CYS A 135 14.60 -9.85 -0.54
C CYS A 135 13.26 -10.05 -1.26
N GLY A 136 12.93 -9.17 -2.19
CA GLY A 136 11.72 -9.25 -3.02
C GLY A 136 11.63 -10.54 -3.84
N ILE A 137 12.70 -10.91 -4.54
CA ILE A 137 12.77 -12.12 -5.36
C ILE A 137 12.63 -13.39 -4.52
N HIS A 138 13.28 -13.47 -3.36
CA HIS A 138 13.15 -14.62 -2.47
C HIS A 138 11.73 -14.74 -1.91
N MET A 139 11.08 -13.62 -1.56
CA MET A 139 9.69 -13.65 -1.13
C MET A 139 8.75 -14.00 -2.29
N ALA A 140 8.98 -13.50 -3.50
CA ALA A 140 8.21 -13.87 -4.70
C ALA A 140 8.35 -15.36 -5.03
N ALA A 141 9.53 -15.95 -4.77
CA ALA A 141 9.76 -17.39 -4.96
C ALA A 141 9.27 -18.26 -3.80
N SER A 142 8.78 -17.68 -2.70
CA SER A 142 8.41 -18.43 -1.50
C SER A 142 7.18 -19.34 -1.69
N GLY A 143 6.25 -18.95 -2.59
CA GLY A 143 4.96 -19.61 -2.81
C GLY A 143 3.86 -19.16 -1.85
N TYR A 144 4.12 -18.27 -0.89
CA TYR A 144 3.11 -17.69 -0.01
C TYR A 144 2.37 -16.57 -0.73
N PRO A 145 1.08 -16.75 -1.04
CA PRO A 145 0.34 -15.80 -1.86
C PRO A 145 -0.04 -14.52 -1.10
N GLY A 146 -0.16 -13.42 -1.85
CA GLY A 146 -0.57 -12.13 -1.31
C GLY A 146 0.27 -10.99 -1.86
N VAL A 147 0.00 -9.76 -1.40
CA VAL A 147 0.75 -8.57 -1.75
C VAL A 147 1.64 -8.16 -0.57
N PHE A 148 2.92 -7.94 -0.84
CA PHE A 148 3.94 -7.66 0.18
C PHE A 148 4.82 -6.48 -0.25
N VAL A 149 5.45 -5.86 0.73
CA VAL A 149 6.58 -4.93 0.54
C VAL A 149 7.84 -5.60 1.08
N ALA A 150 8.91 -5.63 0.28
CA ALA A 150 10.22 -6.10 0.72
C ALA A 150 11.18 -4.92 0.77
N PHE A 151 11.70 -4.59 1.95
CA PHE A 151 12.64 -3.49 2.14
C PHE A 151 13.54 -3.72 3.35
N ASN A 152 14.82 -3.40 3.22
CA ASN A 152 15.81 -3.54 4.30
C ASN A 152 15.73 -4.91 5.01
N ARG A 153 15.76 -6.02 4.24
CA ARG A 153 15.68 -7.42 4.72
C ARG A 153 14.39 -7.81 5.44
N LYS A 154 13.39 -6.96 5.45
CA LYS A 154 12.10 -7.20 6.08
C LYS A 154 11.03 -7.37 5.01
N VAL A 155 10.01 -8.19 5.32
CA VAL A 155 8.82 -8.33 4.49
C VAL A 155 7.61 -7.89 5.30
N ILE A 156 6.82 -6.99 4.70
CA ILE A 156 5.66 -6.32 5.30
C ILE A 156 4.43 -6.69 4.48
N LEU A 157 3.25 -6.80 5.09
CA LEU A 157 1.99 -6.86 4.32
C LEU A 157 1.81 -5.56 3.51
N GLY A 158 1.37 -5.68 2.26
CA GLY A 158 1.26 -4.54 1.35
C GLY A 158 0.44 -3.37 1.88
N CYS A 159 -0.62 -3.65 2.64
CA CYS A 159 -1.50 -2.65 3.27
C CYS A 159 -1.03 -2.20 4.67
N ARG A 160 0.12 -2.67 5.17
CA ARG A 160 0.68 -2.29 6.48
C ARG A 160 1.99 -1.51 6.38
N ALA A 161 2.51 -1.36 5.17
CA ALA A 161 3.73 -0.60 4.95
C ALA A 161 3.47 0.90 5.02
N SER A 162 4.38 1.64 5.65
CA SER A 162 4.45 3.10 5.58
C SER A 162 5.90 3.56 5.46
N LYS A 163 6.14 4.61 4.66
CA LYS A 163 7.46 5.24 4.53
C LYS A 163 7.66 6.21 5.68
N VAL A 164 8.46 5.80 6.67
CA VAL A 164 8.66 6.55 7.92
C VAL A 164 9.96 7.36 7.95
N ARG A 165 10.86 7.16 6.97
CA ARG A 165 12.13 7.90 6.86
C ARG A 165 12.43 8.27 5.41
N THR A 166 12.95 9.45 5.22
CA THR A 166 13.22 10.00 3.87
C THR A 166 14.57 9.59 3.32
N MET A 167 15.56 9.31 4.15
CA MET A 167 16.96 9.08 3.73
C MET A 167 17.52 7.72 4.14
N SER A 168 17.09 7.17 5.27
CA SER A 168 17.56 5.89 5.80
C SER A 168 17.22 4.72 4.89
N PHE A 169 18.11 3.72 4.87
CA PHE A 169 17.80 2.43 4.23
C PHE A 169 16.69 1.67 4.98
N ASP A 170 16.49 1.92 6.25
CA ASP A 170 15.34 1.45 7.03
C ASP A 170 14.14 2.39 6.85
N ALA A 171 13.74 2.61 5.58
CA ALA A 171 12.77 3.63 5.21
C ALA A 171 11.31 3.22 5.47
N PHE A 172 11.01 1.92 5.47
CA PHE A 172 9.65 1.39 5.65
C PHE A 172 9.51 0.59 6.93
N GLU A 173 8.37 0.75 7.58
CA GLU A 173 7.97 -0.02 8.76
C GLU A 173 6.61 -0.70 8.55
N SER A 174 6.40 -1.81 9.27
CA SER A 174 5.10 -2.46 9.37
C SER A 174 4.32 -1.81 10.50
N ILE A 175 3.29 -1.04 10.16
CA ILE A 175 2.54 -0.26 11.15
C ILE A 175 1.41 -1.10 11.75
N ASN A 176 1.38 -1.16 13.08
CA ASN A 176 0.37 -1.86 13.87
C ASN A 176 0.19 -3.35 13.50
N TYR A 177 1.19 -3.93 12.83
CA TYR A 177 1.19 -5.33 12.42
C TYR A 177 2.62 -5.90 12.42
N PRO A 178 2.83 -7.17 12.79
CA PRO A 178 4.15 -7.76 12.77
C PRO A 178 4.67 -7.92 11.33
N TYR A 179 6.00 -7.96 11.16
CA TYR A 179 6.59 -8.38 9.90
C TYR A 179 6.14 -9.79 9.52
N VAL A 180 5.94 -10.03 8.23
CA VAL A 180 5.56 -11.36 7.71
C VAL A 180 6.75 -12.19 7.29
N GLY A 181 7.93 -11.59 7.22
CA GLY A 181 9.18 -12.30 6.94
C GLY A 181 10.41 -11.43 7.15
N GLU A 182 11.56 -12.10 7.19
CA GLU A 182 12.87 -11.47 7.28
C GLU A 182 13.92 -12.28 6.52
N ILE A 183 14.97 -11.61 6.03
CA ILE A 183 16.16 -12.28 5.47
C ILE A 183 17.32 -12.18 6.47
N SER A 184 17.90 -13.33 6.78
CA SER A 184 19.08 -13.49 7.62
C SER A 184 20.17 -14.27 6.89
N SER A 185 21.27 -14.62 7.61
CA SER A 185 22.29 -15.53 7.10
C SER A 185 21.78 -16.92 6.76
N LEU A 186 20.61 -17.32 7.24
CA LEU A 186 19.94 -18.58 6.96
C LEU A 186 18.97 -18.51 5.77
N GLY A 187 18.88 -17.36 5.10
CA GLY A 187 17.95 -17.09 4.00
C GLY A 187 16.65 -16.44 4.47
N LEU A 188 15.62 -16.53 3.63
CA LEU A 188 14.29 -16.02 3.93
C LEU A 188 13.59 -16.89 4.98
N ARG A 189 13.11 -16.25 6.04
CA ARG A 189 12.21 -16.83 7.01
C ARG A 189 10.85 -16.15 6.94
N VAL A 190 9.80 -16.90 6.61
CA VAL A 190 8.42 -16.42 6.60
C VAL A 190 7.75 -16.77 7.92
N PHE A 191 7.04 -15.82 8.50
CA PHE A 191 6.25 -15.99 9.73
C PHE A 191 4.80 -16.30 9.35
N GLU A 192 4.51 -17.58 9.05
CA GLU A 192 3.22 -18.05 8.49
C GLU A 192 2.00 -17.57 9.27
N LYS A 193 2.11 -17.48 10.60
CA LYS A 193 1.04 -16.97 11.48
C LYS A 193 0.66 -15.51 11.24
N ASN A 194 1.52 -14.75 10.56
CA ASN A 194 1.33 -13.35 10.25
C ASN A 194 0.84 -13.16 8.79
N LEU A 195 0.60 -14.23 8.05
CA LEU A 195 0.03 -14.17 6.71
C LEU A 195 -1.49 -14.11 6.78
N VAL A 196 -2.08 -13.43 5.80
CA VAL A 196 -3.54 -13.33 5.69
C VAL A 196 -4.06 -14.55 4.92
N GLU A 197 -5.05 -15.22 5.49
CA GLU A 197 -5.70 -16.34 4.82
C GLU A 197 -6.55 -15.88 3.63
N LYS A 198 -6.48 -16.65 2.55
CA LYS A 198 -7.36 -16.46 1.40
C LYS A 198 -8.79 -16.86 1.75
N LYS A 199 -9.75 -16.02 1.38
CA LYS A 199 -11.18 -16.24 1.69
C LYS A 199 -12.05 -16.44 0.45
N GLY A 200 -11.48 -16.67 -0.71
CA GLY A 200 -12.28 -16.77 -1.94
C GLY A 200 -11.47 -17.10 -3.19
N ILE A 201 -12.14 -16.97 -4.33
CA ILE A 201 -11.54 -17.17 -5.65
C ILE A 201 -10.91 -15.84 -6.09
N PHE A 202 -9.73 -15.91 -6.70
CA PHE A 202 -9.06 -14.75 -7.25
C PHE A 202 -9.89 -14.14 -8.40
N LYS A 203 -10.26 -12.89 -8.23
CA LYS A 203 -10.84 -12.05 -9.26
C LYS A 203 -10.35 -10.62 -9.04
N PRO A 204 -9.62 -10.04 -9.99
CA PRO A 204 -9.15 -8.66 -9.83
C PRO A 204 -10.35 -7.69 -9.78
N GLN A 205 -10.30 -6.75 -8.82
CA GLN A 205 -11.32 -5.71 -8.60
C GLN A 205 -10.66 -4.36 -8.76
N THR A 206 -10.52 -3.89 -9.98
CA THR A 206 -9.66 -2.77 -10.36
C THR A 206 -10.39 -1.42 -10.45
N GLU A 207 -11.68 -1.40 -10.18
CA GLU A 207 -12.46 -0.16 -10.18
C GLU A 207 -12.13 0.68 -8.94
N TYR A 208 -12.10 2.01 -9.11
CA TYR A 208 -11.81 2.97 -8.05
C TYR A 208 -12.53 4.30 -8.30
N SER A 209 -12.51 5.19 -7.29
CA SER A 209 -12.83 6.61 -7.46
C SER A 209 -11.76 7.46 -6.78
N ASP A 210 -11.32 8.51 -7.44
CA ASP A 210 -10.37 9.51 -6.92
C ASP A 210 -11.05 10.72 -6.25
N GLN A 211 -12.38 10.71 -6.17
CA GLN A 211 -13.19 11.75 -5.53
C GLN A 211 -13.12 11.66 -4.00
N VAL A 212 -11.92 11.59 -3.46
CA VAL A 212 -11.61 11.45 -2.04
C VAL A 212 -10.63 12.51 -1.59
N ALA A 213 -10.78 13.00 -0.34
CA ALA A 213 -9.86 13.95 0.26
C ALA A 213 -9.22 13.38 1.53
N LEU A 214 -7.97 13.73 1.79
CA LEU A 214 -7.30 13.56 3.07
C LEU A 214 -7.25 14.90 3.79
N LEU A 215 -7.73 14.94 5.04
CA LEU A 215 -7.72 16.13 5.86
C LEU A 215 -7.03 15.87 7.20
N LYS A 216 -5.86 16.42 7.37
CA LYS A 216 -5.14 16.41 8.64
C LYS A 216 -5.55 17.61 9.47
N LEU A 217 -6.15 17.38 10.64
CA LEU A 217 -6.57 18.48 11.53
C LEU A 217 -5.37 19.16 12.17
N TYR A 218 -5.48 20.48 12.34
CA TYR A 218 -4.57 21.28 13.15
C TYR A 218 -5.37 22.31 13.97
N PRO A 219 -4.85 22.79 15.10
CA PRO A 219 -5.54 23.80 15.90
C PRO A 219 -5.83 25.06 15.10
N GLY A 220 -7.11 25.44 14.99
CA GLY A 220 -7.55 26.60 14.22
C GLY A 220 -8.03 26.34 12.81
N ILE A 221 -7.99 25.08 12.33
CA ILE A 221 -8.61 24.74 11.05
C ILE A 221 -10.09 25.06 11.03
N SER A 222 -10.58 25.68 9.95
CA SER A 222 -12.00 25.97 9.79
C SER A 222 -12.79 24.74 9.33
N PRO A 223 -13.96 24.45 9.95
CA PRO A 223 -14.84 23.36 9.50
C PRO A 223 -15.40 23.57 8.10
N GLU A 224 -15.48 24.80 7.59
CA GLU A 224 -15.96 25.12 6.24
C GLU A 224 -15.11 24.49 5.12
N ILE A 225 -13.93 23.97 5.42
CA ILE A 225 -13.15 23.18 4.48
C ILE A 225 -13.92 21.97 3.96
N LEU A 226 -14.82 21.40 4.78
CA LEU A 226 -15.65 20.25 4.38
C LEU A 226 -16.70 20.65 3.34
N ASP A 227 -17.27 21.87 3.47
CA ASP A 227 -18.17 22.40 2.44
C ASP A 227 -17.46 22.57 1.10
N MET A 228 -16.22 23.08 1.12
CA MET A 228 -15.40 23.21 -0.10
C MET A 228 -15.16 21.87 -0.78
N TYR A 229 -14.88 20.80 -0.02
CA TYR A 229 -14.73 19.47 -0.59
C TYR A 229 -16.05 18.99 -1.21
N TYR A 230 -17.16 19.13 -0.49
CA TYR A 230 -18.47 18.75 -1.00
C TYR A 230 -18.83 19.50 -2.29
N GLU A 231 -18.65 20.83 -2.33
CA GLU A 231 -18.94 21.68 -3.50
C GLU A 231 -18.05 21.38 -4.71
N LYS A 232 -16.84 20.87 -4.47
CA LYS A 232 -15.92 20.40 -5.52
C LYS A 232 -16.22 18.98 -6.00
N GLY A 233 -17.25 18.33 -5.46
CA GLY A 233 -17.67 17.00 -5.88
C GLY A 233 -16.92 15.84 -5.24
N TYR A 234 -16.17 16.09 -4.16
CA TYR A 234 -15.61 14.98 -3.38
C TYR A 234 -16.72 14.16 -2.73
N ARG A 235 -16.65 12.85 -2.89
CA ARG A 235 -17.64 11.91 -2.35
C ARG A 235 -17.31 11.44 -0.94
N ALA A 236 -16.04 11.51 -0.57
CA ALA A 236 -15.58 11.08 0.73
C ALA A 236 -14.38 11.87 1.23
N VAL A 237 -14.23 11.92 2.55
CA VAL A 237 -13.07 12.49 3.23
C VAL A 237 -12.57 11.55 4.33
N TYR A 238 -11.26 11.34 4.38
CA TYR A 238 -10.58 10.74 5.51
C TYR A 238 -9.97 11.83 6.39
N ILE A 239 -10.36 11.88 7.66
CA ILE A 239 -9.91 12.88 8.62
C ILE A 239 -8.92 12.26 9.58
N GLU A 240 -7.69 12.77 9.60
CA GLU A 240 -6.70 12.49 10.64
C GLU A 240 -6.95 13.41 11.84
N GLY A 241 -7.63 12.88 12.86
CA GLY A 241 -7.97 13.58 14.09
C GLY A 241 -6.85 13.56 15.14
N PHE A 242 -7.09 14.24 16.25
CA PHE A 242 -6.15 14.35 17.36
C PHE A 242 -6.18 13.11 18.27
N GLY A 243 -5.01 12.69 18.76
CA GLY A 243 -4.91 11.58 19.71
C GLY A 243 -5.63 10.33 19.19
N LEU A 244 -6.66 9.85 19.88
CA LEU A 244 -7.45 8.68 19.46
C LEU A 244 -8.42 8.94 18.29
N GLY A 245 -8.28 10.05 17.56
CA GLY A 245 -9.13 10.42 16.43
C GLY A 245 -10.14 11.51 16.73
N GLY A 246 -10.00 12.22 17.87
CA GLY A 246 -10.93 13.28 18.29
C GLY A 246 -10.92 14.52 17.38
N MET A 247 -12.07 15.21 17.34
CA MET A 247 -12.29 16.43 16.56
C MET A 247 -12.80 17.56 17.47
N PRO A 248 -12.54 18.86 17.14
CA PRO A 248 -13.12 19.98 17.89
C PRO A 248 -14.65 19.99 17.80
N PHE A 249 -15.35 20.37 18.90
CA PHE A 249 -16.82 20.42 18.95
C PHE A 249 -17.38 21.57 19.80
N VAL A 250 -16.52 22.41 20.40
CA VAL A 250 -16.96 23.49 21.30
C VAL A 250 -16.83 24.87 20.65
N LYS A 251 -15.62 25.32 20.37
CA LYS A 251 -15.37 26.65 19.80
C LYS A 251 -15.40 26.66 18.27
N ASN A 252 -15.00 25.56 17.68
CA ASN A 252 -14.90 25.35 16.25
C ASN A 252 -15.59 24.03 16.00
N ASP A 253 -16.92 24.05 15.81
CA ASP A 253 -17.74 22.85 15.79
C ASP A 253 -17.51 22.01 14.51
N PHE A 254 -16.32 21.39 14.48
CA PHE A 254 -15.93 20.52 13.39
C PHE A 254 -16.80 19.25 13.33
N THR A 255 -17.17 18.72 14.50
CA THR A 255 -18.01 17.53 14.60
C THR A 255 -19.43 17.80 14.09
N GLY A 256 -20.00 18.99 14.39
CA GLY A 256 -21.30 19.41 13.83
C GLY A 256 -21.24 19.50 12.30
N LYS A 257 -20.22 20.13 11.76
CA LYS A 257 -20.01 20.25 10.30
C LYS A 257 -19.82 18.89 9.62
N VAL A 258 -19.12 17.95 10.26
CA VAL A 258 -19.02 16.56 9.78
C VAL A 258 -20.41 15.93 9.65
N GLY A 259 -21.29 16.13 10.63
CA GLY A 259 -22.68 15.66 10.55
C GLY A 259 -23.43 16.25 9.35
N GLU A 260 -23.29 17.57 9.12
CA GLU A 260 -23.95 18.25 7.99
C GLU A 260 -23.53 17.67 6.63
N VAL A 261 -22.24 17.40 6.42
CA VAL A 261 -21.78 16.84 5.12
C VAL A 261 -22.16 15.38 4.98
N ILE A 262 -22.22 14.61 6.07
CA ILE A 262 -22.74 13.22 6.06
C ILE A 262 -24.22 13.21 5.66
N ASP A 263 -25.03 14.10 6.22
CA ASP A 263 -26.46 14.22 5.88
C ASP A 263 -26.68 14.59 4.41
N ARG A 264 -25.71 15.29 3.81
CA ARG A 264 -25.67 15.61 2.37
C ARG A 264 -25.13 14.45 1.50
N GLY A 265 -24.75 13.31 2.10
CA GLY A 265 -24.32 12.09 1.41
C GLY A 265 -22.82 11.91 1.26
N MET A 266 -21.97 12.74 1.89
CA MET A 266 -20.52 12.53 1.90
C MET A 266 -20.16 11.41 2.89
N LEU A 267 -19.31 10.48 2.48
CA LEU A 267 -18.73 9.49 3.39
C LEU A 267 -17.58 10.12 4.20
N VAL A 268 -17.62 10.02 5.51
CA VAL A 268 -16.56 10.55 6.38
C VAL A 268 -15.92 9.44 7.19
N LEU A 269 -14.62 9.28 7.01
CA LEU A 269 -13.77 8.40 7.79
C LEU A 269 -12.97 9.21 8.80
N ALA A 270 -12.67 8.61 9.95
CA ALA A 270 -11.74 9.22 10.91
C ALA A 270 -10.76 8.20 11.50
N GLY A 271 -9.53 8.66 11.64
CA GLY A 271 -8.41 7.96 12.27
C GLY A 271 -7.54 8.90 13.09
N SER A 272 -6.39 8.41 13.52
CA SER A 272 -5.42 9.17 14.30
C SER A 272 -4.32 9.78 13.42
N GLN A 273 -3.79 10.94 13.85
CA GLN A 273 -2.53 11.49 13.34
C GLN A 273 -1.30 10.73 13.87
N CYS A 274 -1.49 9.95 14.95
CA CYS A 274 -0.42 9.12 15.48
C CYS A 274 -0.26 7.86 14.63
N LEU A 275 0.96 7.58 14.24
CA LEU A 275 1.27 6.47 13.34
C LEU A 275 1.01 5.11 13.98
N TYR A 276 1.23 4.99 15.29
CA TYR A 276 1.11 3.74 16.04
C TYR A 276 -0.11 3.74 16.95
N GLU A 277 -0.54 2.52 17.35
CA GLU A 277 -1.63 2.20 18.27
C GLU A 277 -3.04 2.44 17.70
N GLY A 278 -3.16 3.24 16.62
CA GLY A 278 -4.41 3.47 15.92
C GLY A 278 -5.37 4.44 16.62
N SER A 279 -6.62 4.46 16.17
CA SER A 279 -7.70 5.31 16.67
C SER A 279 -8.72 4.51 17.48
N ASN A 280 -9.33 5.15 18.50
CA ASN A 280 -10.48 4.63 19.22
C ASN A 280 -11.43 5.78 19.58
N LEU A 281 -12.37 6.04 18.70
CA LEU A 281 -13.33 7.15 18.84
C LEU A 281 -14.32 6.94 20.00
N SER A 282 -14.47 5.73 20.53
CA SER A 282 -15.42 5.45 21.61
C SER A 282 -14.97 5.91 23.00
N VAL A 283 -13.68 6.23 23.17
CA VAL A 283 -13.09 6.51 24.49
C VAL A 283 -13.48 7.90 25.00
N TYR A 284 -13.34 8.93 24.15
CA TYR A 284 -13.58 10.31 24.54
C TYR A 284 -14.86 10.88 23.92
N GLU A 285 -15.46 11.89 24.58
CA GLU A 285 -16.65 12.59 24.09
C GLU A 285 -16.46 13.11 22.66
N THR A 286 -15.31 13.70 22.35
CA THR A 286 -14.98 14.23 21.02
C THR A 286 -15.11 13.17 19.90
N GLY A 287 -14.71 11.94 20.18
CA GLY A 287 -14.83 10.82 19.23
C GLY A 287 -16.25 10.26 19.20
N ARG A 288 -16.89 10.09 20.36
CA ARG A 288 -18.26 9.56 20.43
C ARG A 288 -19.26 10.43 19.68
N LEU A 289 -19.17 11.74 19.83
CA LEU A 289 -20.01 12.68 19.06
C LEU A 289 -19.83 12.51 17.54
N ALA A 290 -18.60 12.27 17.08
CA ALA A 290 -18.34 12.00 15.67
C ALA A 290 -18.97 10.67 15.20
N LEU A 291 -18.86 9.59 16.01
CA LEU A 291 -19.52 8.32 15.71
C LEU A 291 -21.05 8.45 15.64
N GLU A 292 -21.67 9.21 16.55
CA GLU A 292 -23.11 9.50 16.56
C GLU A 292 -23.58 10.23 15.29
N LYS A 293 -22.70 11.04 14.68
CA LYS A 293 -22.94 11.68 13.37
C LYS A 293 -22.77 10.74 12.18
N GLY A 294 -22.28 9.52 12.39
CA GLY A 294 -22.13 8.51 11.34
C GLY A 294 -20.73 8.43 10.72
N VAL A 295 -19.72 9.02 11.36
CA VAL A 295 -18.32 8.85 11.00
C VAL A 295 -17.91 7.39 11.11
N ILE A 296 -17.13 6.92 10.16
CA ILE A 296 -16.57 5.57 10.15
C ILE A 296 -15.15 5.62 10.73
N GLN A 297 -14.91 4.84 11.77
CA GLN A 297 -13.58 4.71 12.35
C GLN A 297 -12.71 3.78 11.50
N VAL A 298 -11.43 4.17 11.27
CA VAL A 298 -10.48 3.33 10.52
C VAL A 298 -9.55 2.51 11.42
N TYR A 299 -9.72 2.58 12.73
CA TYR A 299 -8.95 1.83 13.74
C TYR A 299 -7.44 2.05 13.59
N ASP A 300 -6.70 0.98 13.31
CA ASP A 300 -5.24 0.94 13.23
C ASP A 300 -4.70 0.89 11.79
N MET A 301 -5.54 1.21 10.79
CA MET A 301 -5.09 1.33 9.41
C MET A 301 -4.03 2.42 9.26
N THR A 302 -3.07 2.20 8.37
CA THR A 302 -2.18 3.29 7.93
C THR A 302 -2.96 4.30 7.10
N THR A 303 -2.45 5.52 6.98
CA THR A 303 -3.04 6.54 6.08
C THR A 303 -3.13 6.03 4.65
N GLU A 304 -2.08 5.35 4.19
CA GLU A 304 -2.02 4.79 2.84
C GLU A 304 -3.10 3.73 2.62
N ALA A 305 -3.27 2.82 3.59
CA ALA A 305 -4.31 1.79 3.51
C ALA A 305 -5.72 2.40 3.59
N ALA A 306 -5.96 3.34 4.50
CA ALA A 306 -7.26 3.99 4.66
C ALA A 306 -7.68 4.75 3.39
N MET A 307 -6.76 5.53 2.81
CA MET A 307 -7.02 6.29 1.57
C MET A 307 -7.25 5.36 0.37
N THR A 308 -6.40 4.36 0.17
CA THR A 308 -6.54 3.45 -0.97
C THR A 308 -7.76 2.53 -0.83
N LYS A 309 -8.09 2.08 0.40
CA LYS A 309 -9.35 1.38 0.66
C LYS A 309 -10.55 2.26 0.34
N LEU A 310 -10.51 3.54 0.72
CA LEU A 310 -11.57 4.49 0.44
C LEU A 310 -11.79 4.67 -1.07
N MET A 311 -10.72 4.90 -1.83
CA MET A 311 -10.77 5.00 -3.30
C MET A 311 -11.34 3.72 -3.92
N TRP A 312 -10.86 2.57 -3.47
CA TRP A 312 -11.29 1.28 -3.97
C TRP A 312 -12.77 1.01 -3.64
N VAL A 313 -13.23 1.23 -2.40
CA VAL A 313 -14.63 1.03 -1.99
C VAL A 313 -15.59 1.88 -2.82
N LEU A 314 -15.26 3.14 -3.07
CA LEU A 314 -16.06 4.03 -3.92
C LEU A 314 -16.14 3.59 -5.38
N GLY A 315 -15.21 2.74 -5.83
CA GLY A 315 -15.26 2.10 -7.14
C GLY A 315 -16.10 0.83 -7.18
N GLN A 316 -16.39 0.19 -6.03
CA GLN A 316 -17.14 -1.06 -5.98
C GLN A 316 -18.66 -0.85 -5.90
N THR A 317 -19.11 0.24 -5.26
CA THR A 317 -20.54 0.49 -5.02
C THR A 317 -20.82 1.97 -4.83
N ASP A 318 -22.05 2.39 -5.19
CA ASP A 318 -22.61 3.71 -4.86
C ASP A 318 -23.53 3.66 -3.62
N ASN A 319 -23.73 2.48 -3.03
CA ASN A 319 -24.58 2.29 -1.88
C ASN A 319 -23.82 2.58 -0.58
N LEU A 320 -24.21 3.64 0.13
CA LEU A 320 -23.57 4.07 1.39
C LEU A 320 -23.56 2.96 2.47
N ARG A 321 -24.57 2.10 2.53
CA ARG A 321 -24.62 1.00 3.49
C ARG A 321 -23.53 -0.04 3.18
N GLU A 322 -23.41 -0.42 1.91
CA GLU A 322 -22.37 -1.36 1.46
C GLU A 322 -20.98 -0.78 1.67
N MET A 323 -20.77 0.53 1.40
CA MET A 323 -19.51 1.21 1.69
C MET A 323 -19.13 1.07 3.17
N LYS A 324 -20.07 1.29 4.09
CA LYS A 324 -19.84 1.13 5.54
C LYS A 324 -19.52 -0.32 5.91
N GLU A 325 -20.18 -1.29 5.28
CA GLU A 325 -19.90 -2.72 5.47
C GLU A 325 -18.47 -3.08 5.04
N TYR A 326 -17.95 -2.54 3.94
CA TYR A 326 -16.54 -2.75 3.54
C TYR A 326 -15.54 -2.26 4.59
N PHE A 327 -15.82 -1.16 5.28
CA PHE A 327 -14.94 -0.66 6.35
C PHE A 327 -15.03 -1.46 7.65
N SER A 328 -16.09 -2.23 7.84
CA SER A 328 -16.21 -3.17 8.96
C SER A 328 -15.50 -4.51 8.71
N MET A 329 -14.97 -4.73 7.50
CA MET A 329 -14.28 -5.95 7.10
C MET A 329 -12.77 -5.75 7.09
N ASN A 330 -12.03 -6.76 7.58
CA ASN A 330 -10.61 -6.91 7.30
C ASN A 330 -10.46 -7.69 5.99
N ILE A 331 -10.06 -7.01 4.91
CA ILE A 331 -10.01 -7.53 3.53
C ILE A 331 -8.65 -8.13 3.23
N ALA A 332 -7.58 -7.42 3.54
CA ALA A 332 -6.21 -7.75 3.15
C ALA A 332 -5.22 -7.76 4.34
N GLY A 333 -5.71 -7.70 5.57
CA GLY A 333 -4.91 -7.56 6.77
C GLY A 333 -4.68 -6.10 7.19
N GLU A 334 -5.40 -5.16 6.58
CA GLU A 334 -5.23 -3.72 6.76
C GLU A 334 -5.70 -3.20 8.12
N VAL A 335 -6.51 -3.97 8.84
CA VAL A 335 -7.09 -3.53 10.12
C VAL A 335 -7.16 -4.66 11.13
N ASN A 336 -6.89 -4.37 12.40
CA ASN A 336 -7.25 -5.20 13.54
C ASN A 336 -8.55 -4.62 14.13
N ILE A 337 -9.64 -5.33 13.90
CA ILE A 337 -10.94 -5.03 14.51
C ILE A 337 -10.97 -5.84 15.80
N GLY A 338 -10.72 -5.18 16.93
CA GLY A 338 -10.70 -5.80 18.26
C GLY A 338 -12.04 -6.36 18.70
#